data_e14c0413ff5162a9a2ee3ba71ce2c61d
#
_entry.id   e14c0413ff5162a9a2ee3ba71ce2c61d
#
_cell.length_a   1.000
_cell.length_b   1.000
_cell.length_c   1.000
_cell.angle_alpha   90.00
_cell.angle_beta   90.00
_cell.angle_gamma   90.00
#
_symmetry.space_group_name_H-M   'P 1'
#
loop_
_entity.id
_entity.type
_entity.pdbx_description
1 polymer ?
#
loop_
_entity_poly.entity_id
_entity_poly.type
_entity_poly.pdbx_seq_one_letter_code
_entity_poly.pdbx_strand_id
1 'polypeptide(L)' 'DRVLVLDGGRIVEDGAPDDLVAQNGRYAALHRAWVDSLA' A
#
# COMPACT_ATOMS: atom_id res chain seq x y z
N ASP A 1 0.15 12.92 4.85
CA ASP A 1 -1.04 12.11 4.62
C ASP A 1 -0.85 10.70 5.14
N ARG A 2 -1.93 10.05 5.42
CA ARG A 2 -1.92 8.73 6.02
C ARG A 2 -2.78 7.78 5.20
N VAL A 3 -2.27 6.61 4.94
CA VAL A 3 -2.96 5.59 4.15
C VAL A 3 -3.32 4.42 5.05
N LEU A 4 -4.54 3.95 4.91
CA LEU A 4 -5.00 2.74 5.59
C LEU A 4 -5.29 1.69 4.53
N VAL A 5 -4.74 0.50 4.71
CA VAL A 5 -5.01 -0.63 3.83
C VAL A 5 -5.93 -1.58 4.56
N LEU A 6 -7.08 -1.86 3.96
CA LEU A 6 -8.10 -2.72 4.55
C LEU A 6 -8.18 -4.03 3.79
N ASP A 7 -8.37 -5.10 4.52
CA ASP A 7 -8.52 -6.43 3.92
C ASP A 7 -9.39 -7.27 4.84
N GLY A 8 -10.48 -7.80 4.30
CA GLY A 8 -11.41 -8.62 5.07
C GLY A 8 -12.02 -7.89 6.26
N GLY A 9 -12.25 -6.58 6.13
CA GLY A 9 -12.81 -5.76 7.20
C GLY A 9 -11.83 -5.37 8.28
N ARG A 10 -10.53 -5.58 8.04
CA ARG A 10 -9.49 -5.28 9.02
C ARG A 10 -8.45 -4.36 8.43
N ILE A 11 -7.86 -3.51 9.28
CA ILE A 11 -6.74 -2.67 8.88
C ILE A 11 -5.49 -3.52 8.96
N VAL A 12 -4.86 -3.76 7.81
CA VAL A 12 -3.64 -4.57 7.74
C VAL A 12 -2.39 -3.72 7.61
N GLU A 13 -2.51 -2.48 7.11
CA GLU A 13 -1.39 -1.55 7.06
C GLU A 13 -1.90 -0.15 7.32
N ASP A 14 -1.06 0.67 7.94
CA ASP A 14 -1.42 2.01 8.36
C ASP A 14 -0.14 2.83 8.47
N GLY A 15 -0.07 3.93 7.73
CA GLY A 15 1.09 4.81 7.79
C GLY A 15 1.18 5.73 6.60
N ALA A 16 2.31 6.43 6.49
CA ALA A 16 2.57 7.29 5.35
C ALA A 16 2.81 6.43 4.10
N PRO A 17 2.40 6.91 2.90
CA PRO A 17 2.58 6.14 1.67
C PRO A 17 4.01 5.67 1.45
N ASP A 18 4.99 6.54 1.67
CA ASP A 18 6.39 6.19 1.48
C ASP A 18 6.83 5.06 2.42
N ASP A 19 6.35 5.11 3.66
CA ASP A 19 6.66 4.09 4.64
C ASP A 19 6.05 2.74 4.25
N LEU A 20 4.83 2.77 3.75
CA LEU A 20 4.14 1.55 3.35
C LEU A 20 4.79 0.90 2.14
N VAL A 21 5.28 1.71 1.21
CA VAL A 21 6.03 1.20 0.06
C VAL A 21 7.32 0.53 0.55
N ALA A 22 7.99 1.15 1.52
CA ALA A 22 9.24 0.61 2.07
C ALA A 22 9.02 -0.70 2.83
N GLN A 23 7.83 -0.89 3.39
CA GLN A 23 7.50 -2.13 4.12
C GLN A 23 7.36 -3.34 3.21
N ASN A 24 7.15 -3.10 1.91
CA ASN A 24 7.06 -4.16 0.92
C ASN A 24 5.90 -5.13 1.19
N GLY A 25 4.82 -4.59 1.75
CA GLY A 25 3.62 -5.36 2.06
C GLY A 25 2.53 -5.19 1.02
N ARG A 26 1.26 -5.21 1.46
CA ARG A 26 0.12 -5.12 0.55
C ARG A 26 0.06 -3.82 -0.22
N TYR A 27 0.30 -2.70 0.46
CA TYR A 27 0.26 -1.41 -0.20
C TYR A 27 1.36 -1.33 -1.27
N ALA A 28 2.55 -1.83 -0.94
CA ALA A 28 3.67 -1.81 -1.89
C ALA A 28 3.35 -2.66 -3.12
N ALA A 29 2.70 -3.79 -2.93
CA ALA A 29 2.30 -4.66 -4.04
C ALA A 29 1.28 -3.98 -4.94
N LEU A 30 0.27 -3.34 -4.34
CA LEU A 30 -0.74 -2.60 -5.09
C LEU A 30 -0.12 -1.41 -5.82
N HIS A 31 0.76 -0.70 -5.15
CA HIS A 31 1.43 0.46 -5.73
C HIS A 31 2.28 0.05 -6.93
N ARG A 32 3.01 -1.05 -6.80
CA ARG A 32 3.85 -1.58 -7.88
C ARG A 32 3.01 -1.97 -9.09
N ALA A 33 1.89 -2.64 -8.86
CA ALA A 33 0.99 -3.04 -9.93
C ALA A 33 0.39 -1.82 -10.62
N TRP A 34 0.03 -0.82 -9.84
CA TRP A 34 -0.55 0.41 -10.37
C TRP A 34 0.46 1.18 -11.22
N VAL A 35 1.68 1.35 -10.71
CA VAL A 35 2.74 2.03 -11.46
C VAL A 35 3.06 1.27 -12.74
N ASP A 36 3.12 -0.05 -12.65
CA ASP A 36 3.40 -0.91 -13.79
C ASP A 36 2.34 -0.75 -14.88
N SER A 37 1.08 -0.56 -14.50
CA SER A 37 0.01 -0.40 -15.47
C SER A 37 0.05 0.96 -16.18
N LEU A 38 0.76 1.91 -15.63
CA LEU A 38 0.94 3.23 -16.24
C LEU A 38 2.09 3.26 -17.23
N ALA A 39 2.94 2.28 -17.17
CA ALA A 39 4.15 2.24 -18.00
C ALA A 39 3.87 1.89 -19.46
#